data_e53de7ed0a7ab938c259b0e2303b4e11
#
_entry.id   e53de7ed0a7ab938c259b0e2303b4e11
#
_cell.length_a   1.000
_cell.length_b   1.000
_cell.length_c   1.000
_cell.angle_alpha   90.00
_cell.angle_beta   90.00
_cell.angle_gamma   90.00
#
_symmetry.space_group_name_H-M   'P 1'
#
loop_
_entity.id
_entity.type
_entity.pdbx_description
1 polymer ?
#
loop_
_entity_poly.entity_id
_entity_poly.type
_entity_poly.pdbx_seq_one_letter_code
_entity_poly.pdbx_strand_id
1 'polypeptide(L)'
;STNYNGYAVTKDGKLWSWGMSYTGDGGDSGSLSRGGSNTSPGKVTDGSSEISNVKRWGIDCKRNENVLACATASVLFLLQNGKLYGFGRNISGALGRGNTSTTSYAIEINISSVTPSISSIKGVFGNVSHNQYKESFGIISSENKLYISGDNYYPDGNTSKTSFTFILD
;
A
#
# COMPACT_ATOMS: atom_id res chain seq x y z
N SER A 1 -2.41 11.69 -2.98
CA SER A 1 -2.75 12.00 -1.57
C SER A 1 -4.14 11.47 -1.29
N THR A 2 -4.30 10.72 -0.25
CA THR A 2 -5.60 10.55 0.40
C THR A 2 -6.04 11.93 0.88
N ASN A 3 -7.34 12.19 0.95
CA ASN A 3 -7.89 13.55 1.06
C ASN A 3 -7.28 14.42 2.18
N TYR A 4 -6.51 13.88 3.12
CA TYR A 4 -5.99 14.58 4.29
C TYR A 4 -4.57 14.16 4.70
N ASN A 5 -3.90 13.29 3.97
CA ASN A 5 -2.58 12.77 4.31
C ASN A 5 -1.55 13.05 3.22
N GLY A 6 -0.34 13.38 3.64
CA GLY A 6 0.82 13.49 2.77
C GLY A 6 1.87 12.43 3.12
N TYR A 7 2.59 11.98 2.10
CA TYR A 7 3.68 11.03 2.22
C TYR A 7 4.86 11.49 1.37
N ALA A 8 6.07 11.28 1.86
CA ALA A 8 7.29 11.54 1.11
C ALA A 8 8.36 10.49 1.39
N VAL A 9 9.13 10.15 0.37
CA VAL A 9 10.35 9.35 0.51
C VAL A 9 11.56 10.29 0.35
N THR A 10 12.40 10.34 1.37
CA THR A 10 13.59 11.18 1.38
C THR A 10 14.71 10.57 0.53
N LYS A 11 15.75 11.37 0.25
CA LYS A 11 16.89 10.94 -0.56
C LYS A 11 17.61 9.72 0.02
N ASP A 12 17.60 9.55 1.31
CA ASP A 12 18.17 8.41 2.04
C ASP A 12 17.18 7.22 2.21
N GLY A 13 16.03 7.25 1.52
CA GLY A 13 15.08 6.15 1.49
C GLY A 13 14.15 6.05 2.70
N LYS A 14 14.05 7.08 3.53
CA LYS A 14 13.11 7.10 4.66
C LYS A 14 11.73 7.54 4.20
N LEU A 15 10.69 6.86 4.69
CA LEU A 15 9.29 7.22 4.44
C LEU A 15 8.78 8.13 5.56
N TRP A 16 8.18 9.24 5.17
CA TRP A 16 7.55 10.22 6.04
C TRP A 16 6.06 10.31 5.78
N SER A 17 5.30 10.61 6.82
CA SER A 17 3.84 10.83 6.76
C SER A 17 3.45 12.05 7.58
N TRP A 18 2.32 12.70 7.21
CA TRP A 18 1.69 13.80 7.97
C TRP A 18 0.23 13.93 7.59
N GLY A 19 -0.53 14.66 8.38
CA GLY A 19 -1.95 14.93 8.15
C GLY A 19 -2.87 14.22 9.14
N MET A 20 -4.09 13.99 8.73
CA MET A 20 -5.11 13.38 9.57
C MET A 20 -5.05 11.86 9.46
N SER A 21 -4.94 11.17 10.60
CA SER A 21 -5.30 9.76 10.65
C SER A 21 -6.83 9.68 10.58
N TYR A 22 -7.37 9.11 9.49
CA TYR A 22 -8.80 9.09 9.26
C TYR A 22 -9.51 8.24 10.32
N THR A 23 -10.43 8.87 11.04
CA THR A 23 -11.16 8.26 12.16
C THR A 23 -12.66 8.09 11.84
N GLY A 24 -13.02 7.81 10.59
CA GLY A 24 -14.41 7.80 10.11
C GLY A 24 -15.40 6.95 10.92
N ASP A 25 -14.93 5.99 11.70
CA ASP A 25 -15.73 5.10 12.54
C ASP A 25 -15.22 5.02 13.99
N GLY A 26 -14.56 6.08 14.48
CA GLY A 26 -14.16 6.22 15.89
C GLY A 26 -12.83 5.56 16.28
N GLY A 27 -12.01 5.14 15.32
CA GLY A 27 -10.70 4.55 15.56
C GLY A 27 -9.59 5.16 14.72
N ASP A 28 -8.32 5.00 15.15
CA ASP A 28 -7.16 5.33 14.36
C ASP A 28 -7.09 4.39 13.14
N SER A 29 -7.13 4.94 11.93
CA SER A 29 -7.04 4.16 10.69
C SER A 29 -5.63 3.63 10.41
N GLY A 30 -4.63 3.96 11.22
CA GLY A 30 -3.24 3.61 11.00
C GLY A 30 -2.61 4.27 9.76
N SER A 31 -3.32 5.21 9.12
CA SER A 31 -2.90 5.77 7.83
C SER A 31 -1.60 6.60 7.88
N LEU A 32 -1.11 6.97 9.06
CA LEU A 32 0.19 7.62 9.23
C LEU A 32 1.31 6.66 9.63
N SER A 33 0.98 5.44 10.07
CA SER A 33 1.93 4.42 10.56
C SER A 33 2.85 4.90 11.70
N ARG A 34 2.31 5.75 12.59
CA ARG A 34 3.01 6.28 13.77
C ARG A 34 2.07 6.70 14.90
N GLY A 35 0.81 6.22 14.85
CA GLY A 35 -0.24 6.58 15.81
C GLY A 35 -0.78 7.99 15.63
N GLY A 36 -2.08 8.15 15.83
CA GLY A 36 -2.79 9.43 15.89
C GLY A 36 -2.68 10.34 14.66
N SER A 37 -3.45 11.41 14.69
CA SER A 37 -3.35 12.50 13.69
C SER A 37 -2.20 13.42 14.02
N ASN A 38 -1.43 13.85 13.01
CA ASN A 38 -0.33 14.77 13.21
C ASN A 38 -0.08 15.63 11.97
N THR A 39 -0.19 16.92 12.11
CA THR A 39 0.04 17.88 11.01
C THR A 39 1.52 18.05 10.68
N SER A 40 2.41 17.74 11.61
CA SER A 40 3.86 17.80 11.39
C SER A 40 4.34 16.51 10.72
N PRO A 41 5.25 16.59 9.73
CA PRO A 41 5.89 15.41 9.16
C PRO A 41 6.60 14.57 10.22
N GLY A 42 6.44 13.25 10.14
CA GLY A 42 7.12 12.30 11.00
C GLY A 42 7.43 11.02 10.24
N LYS A 43 8.39 10.25 10.74
CA LYS A 43 8.86 9.03 10.10
C LYS A 43 7.88 7.89 10.29
N VAL A 44 7.64 7.16 9.22
CA VAL A 44 6.86 5.91 9.26
C VAL A 44 7.68 4.83 9.95
N THR A 45 7.02 4.00 10.77
CA THR A 45 7.66 2.94 11.55
C THR A 45 6.97 1.58 11.33
N ASP A 46 7.68 0.50 11.64
CA ASP A 46 7.12 -0.85 11.75
C ASP A 46 6.65 -1.19 13.19
N GLY A 47 6.55 -0.18 14.04
CA GLY A 47 6.24 -0.31 15.47
C GLY A 47 7.48 -0.36 16.37
N SER A 48 8.64 -0.65 15.82
CA SER A 48 9.93 -0.74 16.55
C SER A 48 11.01 0.15 15.95
N SER A 49 11.06 0.23 14.63
CA SER A 49 12.11 0.92 13.87
C SER A 49 11.53 1.81 12.78
N GLU A 50 12.29 2.83 12.40
CA GLU A 50 11.97 3.68 11.25
C GLU A 50 12.06 2.87 9.95
N ILE A 51 11.07 3.02 9.08
CA ILE A 51 11.14 2.45 7.73
C ILE A 51 12.19 3.19 6.93
N SER A 52 13.16 2.43 6.47
CA SER A 52 14.26 2.89 5.61
C SER A 52 14.37 2.01 4.36
N ASN A 53 15.23 2.43 3.43
CA ASN A 53 15.46 1.70 2.18
C ASN A 53 14.19 1.52 1.32
N VAL A 54 13.24 2.45 1.42
CA VAL A 54 12.12 2.50 0.48
C VAL A 54 12.68 2.70 -0.92
N LYS A 55 12.23 1.87 -1.86
CA LYS A 55 12.64 1.98 -3.26
C LYS A 55 12.27 3.37 -3.76
N ARG A 56 13.23 4.08 -4.33
CA ARG A 56 13.01 5.43 -4.86
C ARG A 56 12.62 5.35 -6.33
N TRP A 57 11.90 6.34 -6.79
CA TRP A 57 11.81 6.65 -8.20
C TRP A 57 13.24 6.88 -8.72
N GLY A 58 13.65 6.14 -9.73
CA GLY A 58 14.85 6.49 -10.45
C GLY A 58 14.68 7.91 -11.03
N ILE A 59 15.72 8.73 -10.96
CA ILE A 59 15.78 10.06 -11.60
C ILE A 59 15.61 9.92 -13.13
N ASP A 60 15.59 8.71 -13.64
CA ASP A 60 15.32 8.41 -15.02
C ASP A 60 13.81 8.45 -15.29
N CYS A 61 13.34 9.60 -15.78
CA CYS A 61 11.94 9.86 -16.15
C CYS A 61 11.36 8.88 -17.21
N LYS A 62 12.10 7.86 -17.60
CA LYS A 62 11.73 6.87 -18.61
C LYS A 62 11.08 5.60 -18.05
N ARG A 63 11.04 5.43 -16.72
CA ARG A 63 10.39 4.25 -16.09
C ARG A 63 9.30 4.68 -15.13
N ASN A 64 8.06 4.46 -15.55
CA ASN A 64 6.85 4.65 -14.72
C ASN A 64 6.73 3.53 -13.65
N GLU A 65 7.74 3.36 -12.81
CA GLU A 65 7.67 2.41 -11.70
C GLU A 65 7.13 3.15 -10.46
N ASN A 66 5.86 3.03 -10.20
CA ASN A 66 5.28 3.48 -8.94
C ASN A 66 5.76 2.57 -7.82
N VAL A 67 6.46 3.12 -6.85
CA VAL A 67 7.01 2.37 -5.71
C VAL A 67 6.26 2.64 -4.41
N LEU A 68 5.35 3.61 -4.44
CA LEU A 68 4.45 3.96 -3.36
C LEU A 68 3.08 4.26 -3.94
N ALA A 69 2.08 3.58 -3.43
CA ALA A 69 0.68 3.74 -3.79
C ALA A 69 -0.14 4.05 -2.56
N CYS A 70 -1.14 4.91 -2.72
CA CYS A 70 -2.10 5.26 -1.68
C CYS A 70 -3.51 4.94 -2.18
N ALA A 71 -4.30 4.33 -1.34
CA ALA A 71 -5.74 4.26 -1.43
C ALA A 71 -6.35 5.12 -0.31
N THR A 72 -7.66 5.09 -0.10
CA THR A 72 -8.39 6.03 0.77
C THR A 72 -7.73 6.26 2.13
N ALA A 73 -7.38 5.20 2.85
CA ALA A 73 -6.71 5.29 4.16
C ALA A 73 -5.64 4.21 4.34
N SER A 74 -5.15 3.65 3.24
CA SER A 74 -4.12 2.62 3.22
C SER A 74 -2.98 3.01 2.29
N VAL A 75 -1.80 2.50 2.58
CA VAL A 75 -0.58 2.75 1.81
C VAL A 75 0.13 1.43 1.54
N LEU A 76 0.61 1.27 0.31
CA LEU A 76 1.41 0.14 -0.15
C LEU A 76 2.72 0.67 -0.74
N PHE A 77 3.85 0.06 -0.42
CA PHE A 77 5.15 0.51 -0.92
C PHE A 77 6.18 -0.61 -0.99
N LEU A 78 7.21 -0.39 -1.83
CA LEU A 78 8.31 -1.31 -2.05
C LEU A 78 9.59 -0.83 -1.35
N LEU A 79 10.31 -1.77 -0.75
CA LEU A 79 11.70 -1.57 -0.33
C LEU A 79 12.67 -1.90 -1.46
N GLN A 80 13.90 -1.42 -1.37
CA GLN A 80 14.97 -1.67 -2.35
C GLN A 80 15.30 -3.16 -2.51
N ASN A 81 15.10 -3.96 -1.46
CA ASN A 81 15.27 -5.41 -1.49
C ASN A 81 14.10 -6.18 -2.14
N GLY A 82 13.12 -5.47 -2.70
CA GLY A 82 11.94 -6.05 -3.35
C GLY A 82 10.81 -6.47 -2.44
N LYS A 83 10.95 -6.31 -1.12
CA LYS A 83 9.87 -6.63 -0.18
C LYS A 83 8.75 -5.60 -0.28
N LEU A 84 7.52 -6.09 -0.21
CA LEU A 84 6.30 -5.28 -0.22
C LEU A 84 5.87 -5.01 1.22
N TYR A 85 5.58 -3.74 1.52
CA TYR A 85 5.10 -3.29 2.82
C TYR A 85 3.82 -2.49 2.68
N GLY A 86 3.00 -2.49 3.74
CA GLY A 86 1.79 -1.67 3.77
C GLY A 86 1.32 -1.37 5.17
N PHE A 87 0.46 -0.36 5.28
CA PHE A 87 -0.20 0.05 6.51
C PHE A 87 -1.52 0.77 6.21
N GLY A 88 -2.34 0.92 7.24
CA GLY A 88 -3.59 1.66 7.17
C GLY A 88 -4.82 0.80 7.40
N ARG A 89 -5.96 1.31 6.97
CA ARG A 89 -7.30 0.84 7.33
C ARG A 89 -7.62 -0.57 6.85
N ASN A 90 -7.20 -0.94 5.65
CA ASN A 90 -7.38 -2.27 5.06
C ASN A 90 -8.82 -2.84 5.09
N ILE A 91 -9.83 -1.99 5.09
CA ILE A 91 -11.23 -2.41 5.31
C ILE A 91 -11.76 -3.40 4.27
N SER A 92 -11.29 -3.24 3.03
CA SER A 92 -11.64 -4.13 1.90
C SER A 92 -10.62 -5.25 1.67
N GLY A 93 -9.63 -5.41 2.57
CA GLY A 93 -8.51 -6.32 2.35
C GLY A 93 -7.53 -5.82 1.28
N ALA A 94 -7.53 -4.52 1.00
CA ALA A 94 -6.75 -3.91 -0.07
C ALA A 94 -5.25 -4.17 0.05
N LEU A 95 -4.71 -4.28 1.27
CA LEU A 95 -3.30 -4.60 1.50
C LEU A 95 -2.89 -6.02 1.06
N GLY A 96 -3.85 -6.86 0.66
CA GLY A 96 -3.56 -8.20 0.14
C GLY A 96 -3.04 -9.21 1.16
N ARG A 97 -3.30 -8.99 2.46
CA ARG A 97 -2.80 -9.80 3.58
C ARG A 97 -3.62 -11.05 3.90
N GLY A 98 -4.70 -11.33 3.18
CA GLY A 98 -5.64 -12.39 3.49
C GLY A 98 -6.66 -12.04 4.57
N ASN A 99 -6.71 -10.77 5.02
CA ASN A 99 -7.67 -10.28 6.03
C ASN A 99 -8.02 -8.81 5.79
N THR A 100 -8.95 -8.29 6.61
CA THR A 100 -9.43 -6.90 6.55
C THR A 100 -9.01 -6.06 7.76
N SER A 101 -8.05 -6.55 8.57
CA SER A 101 -7.65 -5.88 9.80
C SER A 101 -6.82 -4.64 9.51
N THR A 102 -7.16 -3.53 10.18
CA THR A 102 -6.33 -2.31 10.22
C THR A 102 -4.94 -2.61 10.77
N THR A 103 -3.95 -1.93 10.27
CA THR A 103 -2.59 -1.95 10.81
C THR A 103 -2.09 -0.53 11.05
N SER A 104 -1.73 -0.24 12.30
CA SER A 104 -1.25 1.08 12.73
C SER A 104 0.22 1.31 12.46
N TYR A 105 0.94 0.29 12.02
CA TYR A 105 2.36 0.35 11.65
C TYR A 105 2.60 -0.37 10.34
N ALA A 106 3.70 -0.03 9.68
CA ALA A 106 4.10 -0.69 8.44
C ALA A 106 4.46 -2.15 8.69
N ILE A 107 3.88 -3.03 7.91
CA ILE A 107 4.13 -4.48 8.00
C ILE A 107 4.51 -5.05 6.64
N GLU A 108 5.30 -6.11 6.64
CA GLU A 108 5.61 -6.86 5.44
C GLU A 108 4.36 -7.60 4.92
N ILE A 109 4.10 -7.46 3.62
CA ILE A 109 3.02 -8.16 2.93
C ILE A 109 3.61 -9.42 2.28
N ASN A 110 3.19 -10.58 2.78
CA ASN A 110 3.64 -11.86 2.22
C ASN A 110 2.89 -12.19 0.93
N ILE A 111 3.61 -12.28 -0.17
CA ILE A 111 3.08 -12.63 -1.51
C ILE A 111 3.50 -14.03 -1.98
N SER A 112 4.11 -14.84 -1.11
CA SER A 112 4.63 -16.16 -1.49
C SER A 112 3.55 -17.18 -1.90
N SER A 113 2.32 -16.98 -1.42
CA SER A 113 1.16 -17.84 -1.74
C SER A 113 0.36 -17.37 -2.95
N VAL A 114 0.74 -16.28 -3.60
CA VAL A 114 0.04 -15.75 -4.77
C VAL A 114 0.27 -16.66 -5.98
N THR A 115 -0.79 -16.93 -6.73
CA THR A 115 -0.75 -17.81 -7.92
C THR A 115 -1.27 -17.05 -9.14
N PRO A 116 -0.57 -17.05 -10.29
CA PRO A 116 0.82 -17.50 -10.49
C PRO A 116 1.81 -16.81 -9.54
N SER A 117 2.93 -17.47 -9.23
CA SER A 117 3.93 -16.94 -8.30
C SER A 117 4.56 -15.64 -8.82
N ILE A 118 4.89 -14.75 -7.90
CA ILE A 118 5.53 -13.47 -8.20
C ILE A 118 7.02 -13.58 -7.83
N SER A 119 7.91 -13.54 -8.80
CA SER A 119 9.36 -13.59 -8.58
C SER A 119 9.90 -12.27 -8.08
N SER A 120 9.41 -11.16 -8.64
CA SER A 120 9.71 -9.81 -8.17
C SER A 120 8.62 -8.81 -8.58
N ILE A 121 8.53 -7.69 -7.85
CA ILE A 121 7.56 -6.63 -8.11
C ILE A 121 8.25 -5.48 -8.84
N LYS A 122 7.68 -5.10 -9.99
CA LYS A 122 8.10 -3.97 -10.81
C LYS A 122 7.50 -2.66 -10.32
N GLY A 123 6.21 -2.68 -9.94
CA GLY A 123 5.51 -1.50 -9.49
C GLY A 123 4.26 -1.81 -8.68
N VAL A 124 3.79 -0.80 -7.95
CA VAL A 124 2.54 -0.81 -7.18
C VAL A 124 1.65 0.35 -7.60
N PHE A 125 0.34 0.18 -7.52
CA PHE A 125 -0.63 1.26 -7.74
C PHE A 125 -1.81 1.11 -6.79
N GLY A 126 -2.47 2.22 -6.50
CA GLY A 126 -3.68 2.25 -5.69
C GLY A 126 -4.84 2.87 -6.48
N ASN A 127 -6.04 2.37 -6.24
CA ASN A 127 -7.26 2.93 -6.76
C ASN A 127 -8.08 3.53 -5.63
N VAL A 128 -8.46 4.80 -5.79
CA VAL A 128 -9.35 5.51 -4.87
C VAL A 128 -10.70 5.63 -5.54
N SER A 129 -11.66 4.85 -5.06
CA SER A 129 -13.06 5.04 -5.47
C SER A 129 -13.63 6.31 -4.82
N HIS A 130 -14.59 6.98 -5.48
CA HIS A 130 -15.37 8.06 -4.89
C HIS A 130 -16.13 7.64 -3.63
N ASN A 131 -16.36 6.35 -3.45
CA ASN A 131 -16.86 5.78 -2.21
C ASN A 131 -15.69 5.50 -1.28
N GLN A 132 -15.58 6.30 -0.21
CA GLN A 132 -14.52 6.23 0.80
C GLN A 132 -14.38 4.88 1.53
N TYR A 133 -15.27 3.93 1.27
CA TYR A 133 -15.23 2.57 1.82
C TYR A 133 -14.66 1.54 0.85
N LYS A 134 -14.30 1.93 -0.39
CA LYS A 134 -13.77 1.02 -1.40
C LYS A 134 -12.32 1.34 -1.69
N GLU A 135 -11.46 0.39 -1.39
CA GLU A 135 -10.02 0.47 -1.61
C GLU A 135 -9.55 -0.73 -2.42
N SER A 136 -8.62 -0.51 -3.32
CA SER A 136 -7.89 -1.60 -3.97
C SER A 136 -6.44 -1.19 -4.24
N PHE A 137 -5.55 -2.17 -4.17
CA PHE A 137 -4.19 -2.05 -4.63
C PHE A 137 -3.89 -3.06 -5.71
N GLY A 138 -2.98 -2.69 -6.60
CA GLY A 138 -2.44 -3.58 -7.59
C GLY A 138 -0.92 -3.63 -7.54
N ILE A 139 -0.40 -4.76 -7.95
CA ILE A 139 1.02 -4.99 -8.16
C ILE A 139 1.25 -5.49 -9.58
N ILE A 140 2.35 -5.04 -10.17
CA ILE A 140 2.81 -5.51 -11.48
C ILE A 140 4.11 -6.28 -11.25
N SER A 141 4.15 -7.54 -11.65
CA SER A 141 5.35 -8.37 -11.56
C SER A 141 6.39 -8.00 -12.62
N SER A 142 7.61 -8.47 -12.45
CA SER A 142 8.68 -8.32 -13.46
C SER A 142 8.30 -8.95 -14.81
N GLU A 143 7.44 -9.96 -14.81
CA GLU A 143 6.90 -10.61 -15.99
C GLU A 143 5.71 -9.85 -16.61
N ASN A 144 5.41 -8.64 -16.15
CA ASN A 144 4.28 -7.79 -16.53
C ASN A 144 2.89 -8.32 -16.14
N LYS A 145 2.80 -9.30 -15.27
CA LYS A 145 1.52 -9.82 -14.78
C LYS A 145 0.90 -8.86 -13.77
N LEU A 146 -0.40 -8.67 -13.90
CA LEU A 146 -1.20 -7.81 -13.02
C LEU A 146 -1.91 -8.62 -11.95
N TYR A 147 -1.76 -8.20 -10.70
CA TYR A 147 -2.48 -8.75 -9.54
C TYR A 147 -3.16 -7.62 -8.78
N ILE A 148 -4.38 -7.85 -8.29
CA ILE A 148 -5.16 -6.87 -7.53
C ILE A 148 -5.66 -7.49 -6.23
N SER A 149 -5.79 -6.67 -5.19
CA SER A 149 -6.46 -6.97 -3.91
C SER A 149 -7.40 -5.83 -3.53
N GLY A 150 -8.36 -6.11 -2.65
CA GLY A 150 -9.37 -5.15 -2.21
C GLY A 150 -10.63 -5.18 -3.09
N ASP A 151 -11.35 -4.06 -3.12
CA ASP A 151 -12.59 -3.92 -3.89
C ASP A 151 -12.30 -3.69 -5.37
N ASN A 152 -12.72 -4.64 -6.20
CA ASN A 152 -12.60 -4.57 -7.66
C ASN A 152 -13.56 -5.58 -8.31
N TYR A 153 -13.66 -5.55 -9.63
CA TYR A 153 -14.31 -6.62 -10.40
C TYR A 153 -13.27 -7.66 -10.79
N TYR A 154 -13.44 -8.88 -10.30
CA TYR A 154 -12.53 -10.00 -10.54
C TYR A 154 -13.08 -10.94 -11.62
N PRO A 155 -12.20 -11.67 -12.35
CA PRO A 155 -12.63 -12.58 -13.41
C PRO A 155 -13.58 -13.69 -12.93
N ASP A 156 -13.56 -14.03 -11.64
CA ASP A 156 -14.44 -15.03 -11.03
C ASP A 156 -15.80 -14.47 -10.56
N GLY A 157 -16.12 -13.21 -10.91
CA GLY A 157 -17.36 -12.55 -10.56
C GLY A 157 -17.42 -11.96 -9.15
N ASN A 158 -16.39 -12.17 -8.32
CA ASN A 158 -16.31 -11.53 -7.01
C ASN A 158 -16.05 -10.03 -7.13
N THR A 159 -16.41 -9.27 -6.09
CA THR A 159 -16.23 -7.82 -6.03
C THR A 159 -15.24 -7.40 -4.93
N SER A 160 -14.65 -8.36 -4.21
CA SER A 160 -13.62 -8.10 -3.20
C SER A 160 -12.73 -9.32 -2.98
N LYS A 161 -11.43 -9.08 -2.82
CA LYS A 161 -10.43 -10.10 -2.48
C LYS A 161 -9.47 -9.56 -1.42
N THR A 162 -9.23 -10.35 -0.41
CA THR A 162 -8.31 -9.99 0.69
C THR A 162 -6.85 -10.35 0.41
N SER A 163 -6.59 -11.07 -0.68
CA SER A 163 -5.25 -11.44 -1.15
C SER A 163 -5.05 -10.97 -2.59
N PHE A 164 -3.80 -10.71 -2.97
CA PHE A 164 -3.49 -10.39 -4.37
C PHE A 164 -3.90 -11.54 -5.29
N THR A 165 -4.75 -11.23 -6.24
CA THR A 165 -5.33 -12.18 -7.21
C THR A 165 -4.91 -11.79 -8.60
N PHE A 166 -4.44 -12.76 -9.38
CA PHE A 166 -4.06 -12.57 -10.78
C PHE A 166 -5.25 -12.12 -11.63
N ILE A 167 -5.03 -11.12 -12.48
CA ILE A 167 -6.06 -10.53 -13.34
C ILE A 167 -5.75 -10.80 -14.83
N LEU A 168 -4.54 -10.46 -15.25
CA LEU A 168 -4.12 -10.60 -16.65
C LEU A 168 -2.59 -10.57 -16.81
N ASP A 169 -2.13 -11.03 -17.98
CA ASP A 169 -0.75 -10.92 -18.48
C ASP A 169 -0.57 -9.63 -19.30
#